data_a41bff97c4c26e94f191f34d712b3e4e
#
_entry.id   a41bff97c4c26e94f191f34d712b3e4e
#
_cell.length_a   1.000
_cell.length_b   1.000
_cell.length_c   1.000
_cell.angle_alpha   90.00
_cell.angle_beta   90.00
_cell.angle_gamma   90.00
#
_symmetry.space_group_name_H-M   'P 1'
#
loop_
_entity.id
_entity.type
_entity.pdbx_description
1 polymer ?
#
loop_
_entity_poly.entity_id
_entity_poly.type
_entity_poly.pdbx_seq_one_letter_code
_entity_poly.pdbx_strand_id
1 'polypeptide(L)'
;MPEHATLPYVLERLTDAEALARAQALAGRLKQRRTCRDFSPAPVPRAVIQAAIAAAGSAPSGANHQPWHFAVIGSPDRKRAIRAAAEAEERRFYGTDGDDPKAGAEWLAALRELGTDADKPFLEIAPWLIVVFAQRKGGIAEDGQTQNYYVNESVGIACGMLLATLHEAGLATLTHTPSPMGFLREICGRPEWEKPVMIIVAGHPAPDATVPAHALRKKPLAQIASWL
;
A
#
# COMPACT_ATOMS: atom_id res chain seq x y z
N MET A 1 -23.24 33.35 4.41
CA MET A 1 -22.12 32.41 4.34
C MET A 1 -21.15 32.94 3.31
N PRO A 2 -19.81 32.88 3.50
CA PRO A 2 -18.89 33.31 2.46
C PRO A 2 -19.17 32.49 1.20
N GLU A 3 -19.25 33.14 0.06
CA GLU A 3 -19.45 32.56 -1.25
C GLU A 3 -18.22 31.68 -1.56
N HIS A 4 -18.37 30.34 -1.67
CA HIS A 4 -17.25 29.48 -2.02
C HIS A 4 -17.01 29.53 -3.53
N ALA A 5 -15.76 29.74 -3.91
CA ALA A 5 -15.35 29.75 -5.30
C ALA A 5 -15.55 28.37 -5.94
N THR A 6 -16.11 28.36 -7.15
CA THR A 6 -16.28 27.15 -7.96
C THR A 6 -15.56 27.27 -9.28
N LEU A 7 -15.11 26.14 -9.82
CA LEU A 7 -14.52 26.07 -11.15
C LEU A 7 -15.36 25.12 -12.02
N PRO A 8 -15.43 25.35 -13.35
CA PRO A 8 -16.07 24.41 -14.26
C PRO A 8 -15.39 23.03 -14.18
N TYR A 9 -16.19 21.97 -14.03
CA TYR A 9 -15.71 20.60 -14.12
C TYR A 9 -15.97 20.08 -15.54
N VAL A 10 -14.89 19.79 -16.28
CA VAL A 10 -14.96 19.27 -17.65
C VAL A 10 -14.36 17.88 -17.68
N LEU A 11 -15.16 16.91 -18.08
CA LEU A 11 -14.74 15.54 -18.33
C LEU A 11 -15.09 15.16 -19.78
N GLU A 12 -14.15 14.50 -20.46
CA GLU A 12 -14.41 13.96 -21.81
C GLU A 12 -15.62 12.99 -21.77
N ARG A 13 -16.64 13.28 -22.59
CA ARG A 13 -17.77 12.38 -22.74
C ARG A 13 -17.46 11.30 -23.75
N LEU A 14 -17.41 10.08 -23.28
CA LEU A 14 -17.22 8.89 -24.13
C LEU A 14 -18.57 8.34 -24.61
N THR A 15 -18.57 7.61 -25.71
CA THR A 15 -19.67 6.73 -26.05
C THR A 15 -19.75 5.56 -25.05
N ASP A 16 -20.93 4.94 -24.93
CA ASP A 16 -21.11 3.78 -24.03
C ASP A 16 -20.15 2.63 -24.38
N ALA A 17 -19.90 2.41 -25.67
CA ALA A 17 -18.98 1.38 -26.14
C ALA A 17 -17.52 1.68 -25.74
N GLU A 18 -17.07 2.92 -25.88
CA GLU A 18 -15.74 3.34 -25.46
C GLU A 18 -15.59 3.29 -23.93
N ALA A 19 -16.59 3.74 -23.20
CA ALA A 19 -16.61 3.69 -21.74
C ALA A 19 -16.49 2.25 -21.23
N LEU A 20 -17.29 1.32 -21.81
CA LEU A 20 -17.24 -0.10 -21.49
C LEU A 20 -15.86 -0.70 -21.83
N ALA A 21 -15.32 -0.42 -23.01
CA ALA A 21 -14.03 -0.93 -23.44
C ALA A 21 -12.89 -0.47 -22.52
N ARG A 22 -12.83 0.82 -22.15
CA ARG A 22 -11.83 1.36 -21.23
C ARG A 22 -11.95 0.72 -19.84
N ALA A 23 -13.16 0.59 -19.29
CA ALA A 23 -13.40 -0.04 -18.00
C ALA A 23 -12.98 -1.52 -17.97
N GLN A 24 -13.33 -2.28 -19.02
CA GLN A 24 -12.95 -3.68 -19.17
C GLN A 24 -11.44 -3.85 -19.31
N ALA A 25 -10.78 -3.00 -20.08
CA ALA A 25 -9.33 -3.03 -20.25
C ALA A 25 -8.59 -2.80 -18.91
N LEU A 26 -9.00 -1.80 -18.15
CA LEU A 26 -8.43 -1.55 -16.81
C LEU A 26 -8.71 -2.70 -15.86
N ALA A 27 -9.96 -3.19 -15.80
CA ALA A 27 -10.32 -4.32 -14.95
C ALA A 27 -9.51 -5.58 -15.31
N GLY A 28 -9.28 -5.83 -16.60
CA GLY A 28 -8.46 -6.94 -17.10
C GLY A 28 -7.02 -6.87 -16.58
N ARG A 29 -6.40 -5.69 -16.65
CA ARG A 29 -5.05 -5.47 -16.12
C ARG A 29 -5.01 -5.61 -14.59
N LEU A 30 -5.92 -4.98 -13.85
CA LEU A 30 -5.96 -5.07 -12.39
C LEU A 30 -6.23 -6.48 -11.87
N LYS A 31 -6.95 -7.32 -12.64
CA LYS A 31 -7.11 -8.76 -12.34
C LYS A 31 -5.79 -9.54 -12.34
N GLN A 32 -4.75 -9.05 -13.00
CA GLN A 32 -3.43 -9.68 -13.04
C GLN A 32 -2.55 -9.27 -11.83
N ARG A 33 -2.86 -8.16 -11.15
CA ARG A 33 -2.10 -7.72 -9.98
C ARG A 33 -2.14 -8.76 -8.87
N ARG A 34 -0.97 -9.12 -8.36
CA ARG A 34 -0.78 -10.07 -7.24
C ARG A 34 0.19 -9.49 -6.22
N THR A 35 0.04 -9.96 -4.99
CA THR A 35 1.06 -9.77 -3.95
C THR A 35 2.25 -10.65 -4.28
N CYS A 36 3.40 -10.05 -4.56
CA CYS A 36 4.65 -10.73 -4.87
C CYS A 36 5.60 -10.60 -3.66
N ARG A 37 6.33 -11.68 -3.35
CA ARG A 37 7.35 -11.68 -2.29
C ARG A 37 8.76 -11.91 -2.86
N ASP A 38 8.83 -12.36 -4.11
CA ASP A 38 10.08 -12.68 -4.81
C ASP A 38 10.45 -11.50 -5.72
N PHE A 39 11.28 -10.59 -5.21
CA PHE A 39 11.72 -9.39 -5.94
C PHE A 39 13.11 -9.56 -6.55
N SER A 40 13.30 -8.93 -7.71
CA SER A 40 14.60 -8.69 -8.29
C SER A 40 15.25 -7.45 -7.64
N PRO A 41 16.58 -7.44 -7.43
CA PRO A 41 17.32 -6.26 -7.01
C PRO A 41 17.49 -5.22 -8.13
N ALA A 42 17.00 -5.50 -9.34
CA ALA A 42 17.10 -4.59 -10.47
C ALA A 42 16.55 -3.20 -10.14
N PRO A 43 17.25 -2.13 -10.50
CA PRO A 43 16.86 -0.77 -10.16
C PRO A 43 15.55 -0.37 -10.86
N VAL A 44 14.73 0.37 -10.15
CA VAL A 44 13.55 1.05 -10.68
C VAL A 44 13.81 2.56 -10.63
N PRO A 45 13.63 3.30 -11.73
CA PRO A 45 13.84 4.74 -11.74
C PRO A 45 12.97 5.46 -10.71
N ARG A 46 13.57 6.40 -9.97
CA ARG A 46 12.83 7.22 -8.98
C ARG A 46 11.62 7.92 -9.58
N ALA A 47 11.71 8.37 -10.85
CA ALA A 47 10.63 9.04 -11.54
C ALA A 47 9.35 8.19 -11.64
N VAL A 48 9.46 6.86 -11.78
CA VAL A 48 8.32 5.94 -11.78
C VAL A 48 7.60 5.96 -10.43
N ILE A 49 8.37 5.91 -9.35
CA ILE A 49 7.82 5.98 -7.99
C ILE A 49 7.18 7.34 -7.71
N GLN A 50 7.81 8.43 -8.16
CA GLN A 50 7.26 9.79 -8.04
C GLN A 50 5.93 9.92 -8.78
N ALA A 51 5.81 9.42 -10.00
CA ALA A 51 4.56 9.42 -10.76
C ALA A 51 3.46 8.61 -10.07
N ALA A 52 3.79 7.45 -9.52
CA ALA A 52 2.84 6.61 -8.79
C ALA A 52 2.35 7.29 -7.49
N ILE A 53 3.24 7.95 -6.76
CA ILE A 53 2.86 8.74 -5.56
C ILE A 53 2.02 9.97 -5.94
N ALA A 54 2.33 10.64 -7.04
CA ALA A 54 1.51 11.75 -7.53
C ALA A 54 0.08 11.29 -7.86
N ALA A 55 -0.07 10.12 -8.50
CA ALA A 55 -1.39 9.52 -8.72
C ALA A 55 -2.11 9.19 -7.40
N ALA A 56 -1.41 8.63 -6.42
CA ALA A 56 -1.97 8.38 -5.08
C ALA A 56 -2.39 9.68 -4.38
N GLY A 57 -1.60 10.74 -4.52
CA GLY A 57 -1.87 12.06 -3.95
C GLY A 57 -3.09 12.76 -4.55
N SER A 58 -3.60 12.32 -5.70
CA SER A 58 -4.85 12.81 -6.30
C SER A 58 -6.11 12.12 -5.78
N ALA A 59 -5.98 11.21 -4.81
CA ALA A 59 -7.12 10.53 -4.22
C ALA A 59 -8.09 11.50 -3.54
N PRO A 60 -9.40 11.23 -3.55
CA PRO A 60 -10.35 12.00 -2.75
C PRO A 60 -10.11 11.76 -1.25
N SER A 61 -10.40 12.78 -0.44
CA SER A 61 -10.27 12.70 1.01
C SER A 61 -11.32 13.55 1.72
N GLY A 62 -11.60 13.25 2.98
CA GLY A 62 -12.52 14.03 3.81
C GLY A 62 -12.09 15.50 3.85
N ALA A 63 -12.99 16.40 3.45
CA ALA A 63 -12.76 17.85 3.34
C ALA A 63 -11.48 18.22 2.55
N ASN A 64 -11.02 17.34 1.66
CA ASN A 64 -9.76 17.49 0.90
C ASN A 64 -8.52 17.65 1.79
N HIS A 65 -8.53 17.09 3.01
CA HIS A 65 -7.41 17.21 3.96
C HIS A 65 -6.18 16.39 3.57
N GLN A 66 -6.31 15.41 2.66
CA GLN A 66 -5.20 14.62 2.13
C GLN A 66 -4.31 14.00 3.23
N PRO A 67 -4.92 13.23 4.18
CA PRO A 67 -4.30 12.84 5.44
C PRO A 67 -3.31 11.67 5.29
N TRP A 68 -2.40 11.76 4.35
CA TRP A 68 -1.39 10.74 4.04
C TRP A 68 -0.01 11.34 3.88
N HIS A 69 0.99 10.55 4.25
CA HIS A 69 2.37 10.81 3.91
C HIS A 69 3.04 9.52 3.43
N PHE A 70 3.81 9.61 2.36
CA PHE A 70 4.56 8.50 1.78
C PHE A 70 6.05 8.69 1.99
N ALA A 71 6.65 7.95 2.93
CA ALA A 71 8.10 7.95 3.11
C ALA A 71 8.72 6.89 2.19
N VAL A 72 9.53 7.33 1.23
CA VAL A 72 10.13 6.48 0.20
C VAL A 72 11.56 6.13 0.59
N ILE A 73 11.84 4.84 0.71
CA ILE A 73 13.10 4.30 1.19
C ILE A 73 13.79 3.54 0.06
N GLY A 74 14.93 4.07 -0.40
CA GLY A 74 15.85 3.39 -1.32
C GLY A 74 17.22 3.13 -0.69
N SER A 75 17.51 3.73 0.48
CA SER A 75 18.77 3.55 1.18
C SER A 75 18.94 2.12 1.71
N PRO A 76 20.03 1.40 1.40
CA PRO A 76 20.29 0.06 1.92
C PRO A 76 20.29 0.02 3.45
N ASP A 77 20.87 1.02 4.12
CA ASP A 77 20.96 1.06 5.58
C ASP A 77 19.57 1.15 6.22
N ARG A 78 18.70 2.02 5.70
CA ARG A 78 17.33 2.13 6.19
C ARG A 78 16.50 0.88 5.89
N LYS A 79 16.71 0.24 4.74
CA LYS A 79 16.04 -1.02 4.41
C LYS A 79 16.44 -2.13 5.39
N ARG A 80 17.75 -2.25 5.72
CA ARG A 80 18.24 -3.18 6.75
C ARG A 80 17.61 -2.91 8.12
N ALA A 81 17.57 -1.65 8.54
CA ALA A 81 16.95 -1.28 9.82
C ALA A 81 15.45 -1.63 9.86
N ILE A 82 14.73 -1.36 8.77
CA ILE A 82 13.29 -1.73 8.66
C ILE A 82 13.13 -3.24 8.69
N ARG A 83 13.95 -4.00 7.97
CA ARG A 83 13.90 -5.46 7.95
C ARG A 83 14.14 -6.03 9.35
N ALA A 84 15.22 -5.62 10.00
CA ALA A 84 15.58 -6.12 11.33
C ALA A 84 14.46 -5.87 12.36
N ALA A 85 13.88 -4.66 12.36
CA ALA A 85 12.78 -4.33 13.25
C ALA A 85 11.49 -5.09 12.91
N ALA A 86 11.15 -5.22 11.62
CA ALA A 86 9.98 -5.96 11.18
C ALA A 86 10.09 -7.46 11.52
N GLU A 87 11.22 -8.09 11.24
CA GLU A 87 11.45 -9.51 11.57
C GLU A 87 11.44 -9.77 13.07
N ALA A 88 11.91 -8.81 13.90
CA ALA A 88 11.81 -8.93 15.36
C ALA A 88 10.34 -8.94 15.83
N GLU A 89 9.47 -8.11 15.26
CA GLU A 89 8.04 -8.13 15.58
C GLU A 89 7.34 -9.38 15.03
N GLU A 90 7.72 -9.82 13.82
CA GLU A 90 7.18 -11.05 13.23
C GLU A 90 7.56 -12.29 14.03
N ARG A 91 8.80 -12.39 14.54
CA ARG A 91 9.20 -13.51 15.43
C ARG A 91 8.32 -13.60 16.68
N ARG A 92 8.04 -12.46 17.32
CA ARG A 92 7.12 -12.40 18.46
C ARG A 92 5.68 -12.77 18.07
N PHE A 93 5.27 -12.36 16.86
CA PHE A 93 3.94 -12.65 16.34
C PHE A 93 3.74 -14.13 16.08
N TYR A 94 4.74 -14.80 15.47
CA TYR A 94 4.72 -16.24 15.17
C TYR A 94 5.11 -17.13 16.36
N GLY A 95 5.68 -16.57 17.42
CA GLY A 95 6.20 -17.33 18.57
C GLY A 95 7.45 -18.15 18.24
N THR A 96 8.28 -17.68 17.30
CA THR A 96 9.47 -18.45 16.86
C THR A 96 10.64 -18.35 17.84
N ASP A 97 10.63 -17.42 18.78
CA ASP A 97 11.68 -17.23 19.79
C ASP A 97 11.41 -18.04 21.08
N GLY A 98 10.47 -19.00 21.04
CA GLY A 98 10.13 -19.88 22.17
C GLY A 98 8.98 -19.36 23.05
N ASP A 99 8.42 -18.20 22.72
CA ASP A 99 7.22 -17.66 23.33
C ASP A 99 5.95 -18.19 22.64
N ASP A 100 4.83 -18.13 23.35
CA ASP A 100 3.53 -18.41 22.74
C ASP A 100 3.23 -17.39 21.64
N PRO A 101 2.69 -17.84 20.47
CA PRO A 101 2.34 -16.92 19.40
C PRO A 101 1.33 -15.86 19.88
N LYS A 102 1.54 -14.59 19.55
CA LYS A 102 0.55 -13.54 19.78
C LYS A 102 -0.66 -13.63 18.86
N ALA A 103 -0.48 -14.31 17.71
CA ALA A 103 -1.55 -14.53 16.74
C ALA A 103 -2.38 -15.75 17.10
N GLY A 104 -3.71 -15.64 16.93
CA GLY A 104 -4.60 -16.79 17.06
C GLY A 104 -4.31 -17.90 16.01
N ALA A 105 -4.56 -19.16 16.38
CA ALA A 105 -4.26 -20.33 15.55
C ALA A 105 -4.91 -20.27 14.15
N GLU A 106 -6.13 -19.76 14.05
CA GLU A 106 -6.85 -19.57 12.77
C GLU A 106 -6.12 -18.61 11.83
N TRP A 107 -5.63 -17.49 12.37
CA TRP A 107 -4.88 -16.52 11.59
C TRP A 107 -3.53 -17.07 11.13
N LEU A 108 -2.82 -17.78 12.00
CA LEU A 108 -1.58 -18.47 11.63
C LEU A 108 -1.79 -19.51 10.53
N ALA A 109 -2.91 -20.26 10.57
CA ALA A 109 -3.26 -21.20 9.51
C ALA A 109 -3.48 -20.49 8.16
N ALA A 110 -4.20 -19.37 8.15
CA ALA A 110 -4.41 -18.57 6.94
C ALA A 110 -3.10 -18.00 6.37
N LEU A 111 -2.15 -17.59 7.23
CA LEU A 111 -0.84 -17.10 6.80
C LEU A 111 0.04 -18.20 6.22
N ARG A 112 -0.06 -19.44 6.72
CA ARG A 112 0.65 -20.60 6.14
C ARG A 112 0.20 -20.88 4.70
N GLU A 113 -1.09 -20.76 4.39
CA GLU A 113 -1.60 -20.89 3.02
C GLU A 113 -1.03 -19.83 2.06
N LEU A 114 -0.61 -18.67 2.59
CA LEU A 114 0.03 -17.60 1.84
C LEU A 114 1.56 -17.76 1.74
N GLY A 115 2.14 -18.81 2.38
CA GLY A 115 3.58 -19.05 2.36
C GLY A 115 4.39 -17.92 2.98
N THR A 116 3.91 -17.33 4.09
CA THR A 116 4.62 -16.25 4.80
C THR A 116 5.04 -16.71 6.20
N ASP A 117 6.23 -16.32 6.60
CA ASP A 117 6.88 -16.64 7.87
C ASP A 117 7.50 -15.37 8.50
N ALA A 118 8.39 -15.53 9.47
CA ALA A 118 9.04 -14.39 10.14
C ALA A 118 10.10 -13.70 9.29
N ASP A 119 10.70 -14.39 8.31
CA ASP A 119 11.77 -13.83 7.48
C ASP A 119 11.22 -12.94 6.35
N LYS A 120 11.79 -11.75 6.20
CA LYS A 120 11.30 -10.73 5.25
C LYS A 120 12.43 -10.21 4.33
N PRO A 121 13.13 -11.09 3.59
CA PRO A 121 14.25 -10.69 2.74
C PRO A 121 13.86 -9.67 1.67
N PHE A 122 12.63 -9.66 1.21
CA PHE A 122 12.12 -8.71 0.25
C PHE A 122 12.22 -7.25 0.70
N LEU A 123 12.29 -6.98 2.01
CA LEU A 123 12.47 -5.62 2.54
C LEU A 123 13.86 -5.03 2.23
N GLU A 124 14.84 -5.86 1.93
CA GLU A 124 16.15 -5.42 1.47
C GLU A 124 16.35 -5.58 -0.03
N ILE A 125 15.83 -6.67 -0.62
CA ILE A 125 16.04 -7.01 -2.04
C ILE A 125 15.32 -6.02 -2.94
N ALA A 126 14.05 -5.73 -2.68
CA ALA A 126 13.28 -4.81 -3.50
C ALA A 126 13.92 -3.41 -3.55
N PRO A 127 13.97 -2.74 -4.72
CA PRO A 127 14.60 -1.43 -4.86
C PRO A 127 13.95 -0.35 -4.00
N TRP A 128 12.64 -0.42 -3.78
CA TRP A 128 11.88 0.61 -3.07
C TRP A 128 10.95 0.04 -2.00
N LEU A 129 10.97 0.69 -0.83
CA LEU A 129 9.93 0.57 0.18
C LEU A 129 9.20 1.90 0.29
N ILE A 130 7.89 1.88 0.26
CA ILE A 130 7.04 3.06 0.44
C ILE A 130 6.26 2.85 1.74
N VAL A 131 6.69 3.52 2.79
CA VAL A 131 6.01 3.48 4.09
C VAL A 131 4.88 4.49 4.07
N VAL A 132 3.67 4.01 4.25
CA VAL A 132 2.46 4.85 4.25
C VAL A 132 2.12 5.24 5.67
N PHE A 133 1.97 6.53 5.89
CA PHE A 133 1.53 7.11 7.16
C PHE A 133 0.16 7.76 7.02
N ALA A 134 -0.69 7.52 8.01
CA ALA A 134 -1.97 8.19 8.19
C ALA A 134 -1.77 9.39 9.13
N GLN A 135 -2.12 10.58 8.68
CA GLN A 135 -2.05 11.82 9.46
C GLN A 135 -3.38 12.02 10.20
N ARG A 136 -3.36 11.88 11.52
CA ARG A 136 -4.56 12.08 12.35
C ARG A 136 -4.91 13.55 12.49
N LYS A 137 -3.91 14.41 12.38
CA LYS A 137 -3.99 15.86 12.48
C LYS A 137 -3.15 16.52 11.40
N GLY A 138 -3.37 17.79 11.17
CA GLY A 138 -2.57 18.62 10.28
C GLY A 138 -3.35 19.30 9.17
N GLY A 139 -4.46 18.72 8.72
CA GLY A 139 -5.16 19.24 7.55
C GLY A 139 -4.24 19.38 6.35
N ILE A 140 -4.63 20.19 5.38
CA ILE A 140 -3.83 20.48 4.18
C ILE A 140 -2.60 21.38 4.50
N ALA A 141 -2.64 22.10 5.62
CA ALA A 141 -1.57 22.99 6.05
C ALA A 141 -0.45 22.24 6.82
N GLU A 142 -0.65 20.97 7.14
CA GLU A 142 0.26 20.15 7.95
C GLU A 142 0.64 20.80 9.29
N ASP A 143 -0.28 21.55 9.89
CA ASP A 143 -0.06 22.31 11.15
C ASP A 143 0.04 21.40 12.40
N GLY A 144 -0.23 20.12 12.27
CA GLY A 144 -0.21 19.14 13.36
C GLY A 144 -1.36 19.31 14.37
N GLN A 145 -2.29 20.23 14.15
CA GLN A 145 -3.38 20.56 15.07
C GLN A 145 -4.78 20.34 14.49
N THR A 146 -4.99 20.74 13.23
CA THR A 146 -6.28 20.58 12.55
C THR A 146 -6.68 19.11 12.49
N GLN A 147 -7.89 18.78 13.01
CA GLN A 147 -8.40 17.42 12.99
C GLN A 147 -8.67 16.95 11.56
N ASN A 148 -8.15 15.78 11.20
CA ASN A 148 -8.46 15.10 9.93
C ASN A 148 -9.63 14.14 10.11
N TYR A 149 -10.48 14.03 9.07
CA TYR A 149 -11.67 13.19 9.05
C TYR A 149 -11.54 12.11 7.98
N TYR A 150 -12.21 10.96 8.18
CA TYR A 150 -12.20 9.82 7.26
C TYR A 150 -10.79 9.40 6.85
N VAL A 151 -9.88 9.41 7.82
CA VAL A 151 -8.44 9.20 7.58
C VAL A 151 -8.18 7.82 6.99
N ASN A 152 -8.75 6.77 7.55
CA ASN A 152 -8.50 5.39 7.10
C ASN A 152 -9.02 5.15 5.69
N GLU A 153 -10.22 5.65 5.39
CA GLU A 153 -10.87 5.54 4.08
C GLU A 153 -10.04 6.30 3.03
N SER A 154 -9.65 7.53 3.35
CA SER A 154 -8.84 8.38 2.47
C SER A 154 -7.49 7.75 2.14
N VAL A 155 -6.77 7.28 3.17
CA VAL A 155 -5.47 6.60 3.00
C VAL A 155 -5.65 5.30 2.23
N GLY A 156 -6.72 4.54 2.49
CA GLY A 156 -7.04 3.30 1.77
C GLY A 156 -7.23 3.54 0.26
N ILE A 157 -7.97 4.59 -0.11
CA ILE A 157 -8.17 4.98 -1.52
C ILE A 157 -6.83 5.38 -2.16
N ALA A 158 -6.04 6.22 -1.49
CA ALA A 158 -4.71 6.62 -1.98
C ALA A 158 -3.78 5.41 -2.17
N CYS A 159 -3.76 4.44 -1.24
CA CYS A 159 -3.02 3.20 -1.39
C CYS A 159 -3.50 2.35 -2.58
N GLY A 160 -4.81 2.27 -2.80
CA GLY A 160 -5.38 1.57 -3.95
C GLY A 160 -4.93 2.18 -5.27
N MET A 161 -4.93 3.51 -5.38
CA MET A 161 -4.43 4.24 -6.56
C MET A 161 -2.91 4.03 -6.75
N LEU A 162 -2.12 4.07 -5.66
CA LEU A 162 -0.69 3.79 -5.71
C LEU A 162 -0.40 2.38 -6.25
N LEU A 163 -1.07 1.37 -5.71
CA LEU A 163 -0.91 -0.03 -6.14
C LEU A 163 -1.31 -0.24 -7.61
N ALA A 164 -2.40 0.39 -8.05
CA ALA A 164 -2.86 0.33 -9.44
C ALA A 164 -1.82 0.96 -10.38
N THR A 165 -1.31 2.15 -10.03
CA THR A 165 -0.33 2.86 -10.87
C THR A 165 1.00 2.12 -10.94
N LEU A 166 1.51 1.57 -9.82
CA LEU A 166 2.72 0.75 -9.82
C LEU A 166 2.56 -0.50 -10.69
N HIS A 167 1.38 -1.14 -10.64
CA HIS A 167 1.06 -2.29 -11.48
C HIS A 167 1.00 -1.93 -12.98
N GLU A 168 0.35 -0.81 -13.34
CA GLU A 168 0.33 -0.30 -14.71
C GLU A 168 1.74 0.04 -15.22
N ALA A 169 2.65 0.43 -14.33
CA ALA A 169 4.06 0.65 -14.63
C ALA A 169 4.89 -0.65 -14.73
N GLY A 170 4.26 -1.83 -14.67
CA GLY A 170 4.94 -3.13 -14.77
C GLY A 170 5.68 -3.56 -13.51
N LEU A 171 5.36 -2.98 -12.35
CA LEU A 171 6.00 -3.32 -11.09
C LEU A 171 5.17 -4.30 -10.26
N ALA A 172 5.85 -5.25 -9.66
CA ALA A 172 5.31 -6.08 -8.59
C ALA A 172 5.22 -5.29 -7.29
N THR A 173 4.21 -5.61 -6.48
CA THR A 173 4.00 -4.98 -5.18
C THR A 173 3.63 -6.00 -4.10
N LEU A 174 3.99 -5.66 -2.86
CA LEU A 174 3.55 -6.34 -1.65
C LEU A 174 3.09 -5.28 -0.64
N THR A 175 1.92 -5.45 -0.05
CA THR A 175 1.52 -4.72 1.16
C THR A 175 1.96 -5.52 2.39
N HIS A 176 2.85 -4.97 3.19
CA HIS A 176 3.39 -5.58 4.40
C HIS A 176 3.00 -4.76 5.63
N THR A 177 2.46 -5.43 6.63
CA THR A 177 1.91 -4.81 7.84
C THR A 177 2.42 -5.50 9.10
N PRO A 178 3.72 -5.37 9.43
CA PRO A 178 4.26 -5.91 10.68
C PRO A 178 3.55 -5.26 11.87
N SER A 179 3.28 -6.00 12.93
CA SER A 179 2.55 -5.46 14.07
C SER A 179 3.26 -5.76 15.39
N PRO A 180 3.58 -4.69 16.18
CA PRO A 180 3.34 -3.26 15.97
C PRO A 180 4.29 -2.60 14.96
N MET A 181 3.86 -1.49 14.31
CA MET A 181 4.64 -0.76 13.30
C MET A 181 5.30 0.53 13.81
N GLY A 182 5.31 0.75 15.12
CA GLY A 182 5.81 2.01 15.72
C GLY A 182 7.24 2.38 15.31
N PHE A 183 8.11 1.39 15.13
CA PHE A 183 9.50 1.56 14.71
C PHE A 183 9.66 2.30 13.36
N LEU A 184 8.66 2.20 12.48
CA LEU A 184 8.68 2.88 11.18
C LEU A 184 8.67 4.40 11.34
N ARG A 185 8.00 4.92 12.36
CA ARG A 185 7.96 6.36 12.62
C ARG A 185 9.36 6.90 12.93
N GLU A 186 10.11 6.20 13.76
CA GLU A 186 11.48 6.58 14.14
C GLU A 186 12.43 6.48 12.96
N ILE A 187 12.44 5.35 12.25
CA ILE A 187 13.32 5.12 11.10
C ILE A 187 13.05 6.13 9.97
N CYS A 188 11.79 6.52 9.78
CA CYS A 188 11.39 7.48 8.75
C CYS A 188 11.42 8.95 9.22
N GLY A 189 11.70 9.22 10.50
CA GLY A 189 11.72 10.58 11.06
C GLY A 189 10.35 11.26 10.99
N ARG A 190 9.25 10.52 11.27
CA ARG A 190 7.90 11.06 11.18
C ARG A 190 7.36 11.51 12.53
N PRO A 191 6.52 12.58 12.56
CA PRO A 191 5.99 13.16 13.79
C PRO A 191 4.98 12.23 14.49
N GLU A 192 4.69 12.52 15.76
CA GLU A 192 3.84 11.66 16.60
C GLU A 192 2.38 11.55 16.14
N TRP A 193 1.86 12.56 15.47
CA TRP A 193 0.49 12.53 14.92
C TRP A 193 0.34 11.68 13.67
N GLU A 194 1.44 11.15 13.13
CA GLU A 194 1.42 10.21 12.03
C GLU A 194 1.49 8.77 12.53
N LYS A 195 0.58 7.95 12.03
CA LYS A 195 0.52 6.52 12.33
C LYS A 195 0.93 5.74 11.09
N PRO A 196 1.94 4.85 11.16
CA PRO A 196 2.24 3.95 10.06
C PRO A 196 1.05 3.01 9.81
N VAL A 197 0.71 2.80 8.55
CA VAL A 197 -0.43 1.98 8.10
C VAL A 197 0.04 0.70 7.41
N MET A 198 1.01 0.81 6.53
CA MET A 198 1.61 -0.32 5.81
C MET A 198 2.93 0.09 5.16
N ILE A 199 3.70 -0.93 4.77
CA ILE A 199 4.83 -0.79 3.86
C ILE A 199 4.38 -1.34 2.51
N ILE A 200 4.46 -0.55 1.43
CA ILE A 200 4.31 -1.02 0.07
C ILE A 200 5.70 -1.27 -0.49
N VAL A 201 6.05 -2.54 -0.65
CA VAL A 201 7.27 -2.97 -1.30
C VAL A 201 7.05 -2.92 -2.80
N ALA A 202 7.96 -2.30 -3.56
CA ALA A 202 7.82 -2.12 -5.00
C ALA A 202 9.13 -2.41 -5.76
N GLY A 203 9.03 -3.17 -6.85
CA GLY A 203 10.17 -3.54 -7.68
C GLY A 203 9.77 -4.45 -8.82
N HIS A 204 10.73 -4.89 -9.60
CA HIS A 204 10.50 -5.95 -10.58
C HIS A 204 10.36 -7.30 -9.86
N PRO A 205 9.51 -8.22 -10.32
CA PRO A 205 9.52 -9.59 -9.81
C PRO A 205 10.83 -10.28 -10.18
N ALA A 206 11.27 -11.24 -9.37
CA ALA A 206 12.36 -12.14 -9.73
C ALA A 206 11.96 -12.97 -10.96
N PRO A 207 12.92 -13.45 -11.78
CA PRO A 207 12.59 -14.25 -12.98
C PRO A 207 11.78 -15.53 -12.69
N ASP A 208 11.96 -16.09 -11.51
CA ASP A 208 11.31 -17.30 -10.99
C ASP A 208 10.23 -16.98 -9.94
N ALA A 209 9.80 -15.74 -9.86
CA ALA A 209 8.81 -15.30 -8.87
C ALA A 209 7.51 -16.10 -8.95
N THR A 210 7.02 -16.51 -7.80
CA THR A 210 5.77 -17.26 -7.66
C THR A 210 4.73 -16.50 -6.83
N VAL A 211 3.49 -16.92 -6.94
CA VAL A 211 2.41 -16.45 -6.05
C VAL A 211 1.61 -17.66 -5.56
N PRO A 212 1.14 -17.66 -4.31
CA PRO A 212 0.33 -18.74 -3.80
C PRO A 212 -0.93 -18.96 -4.65
N ALA A 213 -1.25 -20.21 -4.97
CA ALA A 213 -2.47 -20.55 -5.74
C ALA A 213 -3.75 -20.01 -5.07
N HIS A 214 -3.78 -19.99 -3.73
CA HIS A 214 -4.85 -19.37 -2.94
C HIS A 214 -5.11 -17.90 -3.34
N ALA A 215 -4.09 -17.12 -3.69
CA ALA A 215 -4.21 -15.71 -4.09
C ALA A 215 -5.02 -15.51 -5.40
N LEU A 216 -5.23 -16.57 -6.18
CA LEU A 216 -6.04 -16.54 -7.40
C LEU A 216 -7.54 -16.59 -7.11
N ARG A 217 -7.95 -17.05 -5.93
CA ARG A 217 -9.36 -17.11 -5.53
C ARG A 217 -9.90 -15.71 -5.31
N LYS A 218 -10.94 -15.35 -6.03
CA LYS A 218 -11.65 -14.07 -5.91
C LYS A 218 -13.15 -14.33 -5.83
N LYS A 219 -13.84 -13.55 -5.03
CA LYS A 219 -15.30 -13.58 -5.00
C LYS A 219 -15.86 -13.24 -6.38
N PRO A 220 -16.86 -13.95 -6.88
CA PRO A 220 -17.55 -13.59 -8.12
C PRO A 220 -18.33 -12.29 -7.94
N LEU A 221 -18.62 -11.59 -9.05
CA LEU A 221 -19.29 -10.28 -9.04
C LEU A 221 -20.60 -10.30 -8.23
N ALA A 222 -21.39 -11.36 -8.37
CA ALA A 222 -22.66 -11.51 -7.65
C ALA A 222 -22.52 -11.57 -6.10
N GLN A 223 -21.32 -11.80 -5.57
CA GLN A 223 -21.08 -11.79 -4.12
C GLN A 223 -20.56 -10.43 -3.61
N ILE A 224 -20.17 -9.53 -4.50
CA ILE A 224 -19.59 -8.23 -4.16
C ILE A 224 -20.42 -7.05 -4.64
N ALA A 225 -21.48 -7.29 -5.42
CA ALA A 225 -22.38 -6.24 -5.93
C ALA A 225 -23.83 -6.72 -5.97
N SER A 226 -24.74 -5.79 -5.65
CA SER A 226 -26.19 -5.95 -5.82
C SER A 226 -26.72 -4.85 -6.72
N TRP A 227 -27.59 -5.21 -7.64
CA TRP A 227 -28.28 -4.28 -8.54
C TRP A 227 -29.69 -4.07 -8.00
N LEU A 228 -29.99 -2.85 -7.52
CA LEU A 228 -31.25 -2.47 -6.87
C LEU A 228 -32.09 -1.56 -7.77
#